data_8781659a68ad8cb8fbd785f9f5628c6e
#
_entry.id   8781659a68ad8cb8fbd785f9f5628c6e
#
_cell.length_a   1.000
_cell.length_b   1.000
_cell.length_c   1.000
_cell.angle_alpha   90.00
_cell.angle_beta   90.00
_cell.angle_gamma   90.00
#
_symmetry.space_group_name_H-M   'P 1'
#
loop_
_entity.id
_entity.type
_entity.pdbx_description
1 polymer ?
#
loop_
_entity_poly.entity_id
_entity_poly.type
_entity_poly.pdbx_seq_one_letter_code
_entity_poly.pdbx_strand_id
1 'polypeptide(L)'
;MLKTIPTRDDENLIVGYDSSDDASVYKLSDDIAVIQTIDFFPSMVEDPYLFGQIAATNALSDVYAMGGEVISALNIVTYPSGDDYDLLGEILRGGASKVHEAGASLSGDIRFMMIPLSMVYL
;
A
#
# COMPACT_ATOMS: atom_id res chain seq x y z
N MET A 1 -8.22 10.04 -18.51
CA MET A 1 -7.33 8.85 -18.60
C MET A 1 -8.00 7.59 -18.07
N LEU A 2 -8.52 7.55 -16.86
CA LEU A 2 -9.16 6.33 -16.30
C LEU A 2 -10.37 5.81 -17.10
N LYS A 3 -11.15 6.70 -17.70
CA LYS A 3 -12.34 6.36 -18.52
C LYS A 3 -12.06 5.54 -19.78
N THR A 4 -10.80 5.38 -20.17
CA THR A 4 -10.39 4.58 -21.34
C THR A 4 -9.94 3.16 -20.99
N ILE A 5 -9.90 2.84 -19.70
CA ILE A 5 -9.54 1.51 -19.22
C ILE A 5 -10.79 0.61 -19.34
N PRO A 6 -10.72 -0.50 -20.11
CA PRO A 6 -11.85 -1.41 -20.18
C PRO A 6 -12.06 -2.06 -18.81
N THR A 7 -13.22 -1.85 -18.23
CA THR A 7 -13.64 -2.49 -16.99
C THR A 7 -14.72 -3.53 -17.29
N ARG A 8 -14.75 -4.59 -16.51
CA ARG A 8 -15.83 -5.56 -16.53
C ARG A 8 -16.91 -5.11 -15.54
N ASP A 9 -18.15 -5.18 -15.96
CA ASP A 9 -19.27 -5.00 -15.05
C ASP A 9 -19.27 -6.13 -14.03
N ASP A 10 -19.16 -5.77 -12.75
CA ASP A 10 -19.18 -6.70 -11.62
C ASP A 10 -20.05 -6.08 -10.51
N GLU A 11 -21.19 -6.70 -10.26
CA GLU A 11 -22.14 -6.24 -9.24
C GLU A 11 -21.59 -6.29 -7.81
N ASN A 12 -20.53 -7.08 -7.58
CA ASN A 12 -19.85 -7.16 -6.29
C ASN A 12 -18.80 -6.06 -6.08
N LEU A 13 -18.39 -5.38 -7.14
CA LEU A 13 -17.50 -4.23 -7.04
C LEU A 13 -18.30 -2.98 -6.65
N ILE A 14 -18.33 -2.69 -5.35
CA ILE A 14 -19.12 -1.57 -4.80
C ILE A 14 -18.44 -0.23 -5.09
N VAL A 15 -17.12 -0.19 -4.91
CA VAL A 15 -16.28 0.99 -5.18
C VAL A 15 -15.11 0.58 -6.07
N GLY A 16 -14.97 1.22 -7.20
CA GLY A 16 -13.93 0.96 -8.18
C GLY A 16 -13.45 2.24 -8.87
N TYR A 17 -12.91 2.11 -10.07
CA TYR A 17 -12.33 3.24 -10.83
C TYR A 17 -13.27 4.42 -11.08
N ASP A 18 -14.57 4.18 -11.17
CA ASP A 18 -15.54 5.20 -11.57
C ASP A 18 -15.86 6.19 -10.45
N SER A 19 -15.66 5.80 -9.19
CA SER A 19 -15.97 6.63 -8.03
C SER A 19 -14.82 7.53 -7.58
N SER A 20 -13.58 7.24 -8.01
CA SER A 20 -12.37 7.99 -7.61
C SER A 20 -12.21 8.12 -6.08
N ASP A 21 -12.53 7.06 -5.36
CA ASP A 21 -12.40 6.96 -3.91
C ASP A 21 -10.99 6.51 -3.48
N ASP A 22 -10.75 6.57 -2.18
CA ASP A 22 -9.44 6.28 -1.56
C ASP A 22 -9.03 4.80 -1.68
N ALA A 23 -10.01 3.89 -1.82
CA ALA A 23 -9.77 2.46 -1.92
C ALA A 23 -10.84 1.75 -2.75
N SER A 24 -10.57 0.53 -3.18
CA SER A 24 -11.59 -0.33 -3.77
C SER A 24 -12.36 -1.09 -2.70
N VAL A 25 -13.65 -1.33 -2.93
CA VAL A 25 -14.51 -2.12 -2.04
C VAL A 25 -15.18 -3.22 -2.84
N TYR A 26 -14.95 -4.46 -2.44
CA TYR A 26 -15.49 -5.65 -3.10
C TYR A 26 -16.34 -6.47 -2.14
N LYS A 27 -17.58 -6.73 -2.51
CA LYS A 27 -18.54 -7.53 -1.74
C LYS A 27 -18.19 -9.01 -1.82
N LEU A 28 -18.02 -9.67 -0.68
CA LEU A 28 -17.79 -11.12 -0.59
C LEU A 28 -19.07 -11.88 -0.25
N SER A 29 -19.94 -11.29 0.58
CA SER A 29 -21.23 -11.83 0.95
C SER A 29 -22.21 -10.68 1.26
N ASP A 30 -23.43 -10.99 1.66
CA ASP A 30 -24.40 -9.94 2.00
C ASP A 30 -23.96 -9.06 3.19
N ASP A 31 -23.12 -9.60 4.06
CA ASP A 31 -22.69 -8.94 5.31
C ASP A 31 -21.20 -8.55 5.32
N ILE A 32 -20.41 -8.97 4.31
CA ILE A 32 -18.97 -8.80 4.31
C ILE A 32 -18.49 -8.21 2.98
N ALA A 33 -17.69 -7.15 3.08
CA ALA A 33 -16.94 -6.59 1.97
C ALA A 33 -15.46 -6.46 2.31
N VAL A 34 -14.60 -6.54 1.30
CA VAL A 34 -13.16 -6.32 1.43
C VAL A 34 -12.80 -4.96 0.88
N ILE A 35 -12.03 -4.22 1.65
CA ILE A 35 -11.41 -2.95 1.25
C ILE A 35 -9.96 -3.24 0.89
N GLN A 36 -9.52 -2.75 -0.26
CA GLN A 36 -8.14 -2.88 -0.74
C GLN A 36 -7.61 -1.54 -1.19
N THR A 37 -6.44 -1.17 -0.68
CA THR A 37 -5.69 0.00 -1.10
C THR A 37 -4.24 -0.34 -1.32
N ILE A 38 -3.60 0.40 -2.19
CA ILE A 38 -2.15 0.41 -2.41
C ILE A 38 -1.72 1.86 -2.55
N ASP A 39 -0.74 2.26 -1.74
CA ASP A 39 -0.12 3.56 -1.86
C ASP A 39 1.37 3.46 -1.58
N PHE A 40 2.19 4.12 -2.40
CA PHE A 40 3.62 4.19 -2.18
C PHE A 40 4.21 5.46 -2.82
N PHE A 41 5.26 5.97 -2.22
CA PHE A 41 5.92 7.21 -2.62
C PHE A 41 7.41 7.18 -2.23
N PRO A 42 8.26 8.02 -2.85
CA PRO A 42 9.65 8.13 -2.45
C PRO A 42 9.77 8.73 -1.05
N SER A 43 10.90 8.43 -0.37
CA SER A 43 11.16 8.98 0.94
C SER A 43 11.17 10.51 0.92
N MET A 44 10.43 11.10 1.84
CA MET A 44 10.33 12.55 2.03
C MET A 44 10.97 13.04 3.34
N VAL A 45 11.51 12.11 4.13
CA VAL A 45 12.19 12.40 5.40
C VAL A 45 13.50 11.62 5.47
N GLU A 46 14.47 12.13 6.25
CA GLU A 46 15.79 11.51 6.37
C GLU A 46 15.80 10.30 7.30
N ASP A 47 14.94 10.27 8.32
CA ASP A 47 14.82 9.16 9.26
C ASP A 47 14.10 7.97 8.61
N PRO A 48 14.79 6.83 8.40
CA PRO A 48 14.21 5.69 7.72
C PRO A 48 13.08 5.02 8.51
N TYR A 49 13.18 4.95 9.83
CA TYR A 49 12.13 4.40 10.68
C TYR A 49 10.86 5.27 10.61
N LEU A 50 11.02 6.59 10.73
CA LEU A 50 9.92 7.52 10.60
C LEU A 50 9.27 7.46 9.21
N PHE A 51 10.08 7.34 8.15
CA PHE A 51 9.55 7.16 6.81
C PHE A 51 8.67 5.91 6.71
N GLY A 52 9.10 4.78 7.26
CA GLY A 52 8.30 3.56 7.31
C GLY A 52 6.97 3.76 8.04
N GLN A 53 6.98 4.48 9.16
CA GLN A 53 5.76 4.82 9.90
C GLN A 53 4.81 5.69 9.08
N ILE A 54 5.33 6.70 8.38
CA ILE A 54 4.53 7.59 7.52
C ILE A 54 3.90 6.79 6.38
N ALA A 55 4.68 5.95 5.69
CA ALA A 55 4.21 5.17 4.57
C ALA A 55 3.07 4.21 4.97
N ALA A 56 3.24 3.49 6.07
CA ALA A 56 2.20 2.60 6.58
C ALA A 56 0.95 3.39 7.03
N THR A 57 1.12 4.48 7.77
CA THR A 57 0.00 5.31 8.22
C THR A 57 -0.81 5.87 7.06
N ASN A 58 -0.14 6.30 5.99
CA ASN A 58 -0.80 6.80 4.79
C ASN A 58 -1.69 5.71 4.15
N ALA A 59 -1.14 4.51 3.91
CA ALA A 59 -1.91 3.42 3.32
C ALA A 59 -3.06 2.94 4.23
N LEU A 60 -2.84 2.87 5.55
CA LEU A 60 -3.87 2.47 6.51
C LEU A 60 -5.02 3.49 6.59
N SER A 61 -4.72 4.78 6.39
CA SER A 61 -5.73 5.85 6.44
C SER A 61 -6.82 5.68 5.39
N ASP A 62 -6.50 5.14 4.22
CA ASP A 62 -7.46 4.89 3.15
C ASP A 62 -8.51 3.84 3.57
N VAL A 63 -8.09 2.81 4.30
CA VAL A 63 -9.00 1.80 4.84
C VAL A 63 -9.95 2.45 5.86
N TYR A 64 -9.42 3.28 6.74
CA TYR A 64 -10.23 3.97 7.75
C TYR A 64 -11.17 5.00 7.12
N ALA A 65 -10.73 5.71 6.07
CA ALA A 65 -11.58 6.63 5.31
C ALA A 65 -12.80 5.93 4.70
N MET A 66 -12.67 4.66 4.32
CA MET A 66 -13.76 3.83 3.82
C MET A 66 -14.59 3.16 4.93
N GLY A 67 -14.32 3.47 6.20
CA GLY A 67 -15.04 2.90 7.35
C GLY A 67 -14.66 1.46 7.70
N GLY A 68 -13.53 0.99 7.19
CA GLY A 68 -13.06 -0.38 7.38
C GLY A 68 -12.16 -0.57 8.60
N GLU A 69 -11.90 -1.82 8.91
CA GLU A 69 -10.93 -2.29 9.89
C GLU A 69 -9.77 -2.99 9.17
N VAL A 70 -8.55 -2.68 9.56
CA VAL A 70 -7.36 -3.29 8.96
C VAL A 70 -7.15 -4.68 9.52
N ILE A 71 -7.10 -5.69 8.65
CA ILE A 71 -6.88 -7.08 9.05
C ILE A 71 -5.48 -7.58 8.71
N SER A 72 -4.92 -7.12 7.59
CA SER A 72 -3.56 -7.49 7.17
C SER A 72 -2.96 -6.42 6.25
N ALA A 73 -1.64 -6.43 6.15
CA ALA A 73 -0.89 -5.59 5.24
C ALA A 73 0.24 -6.37 4.55
N LEU A 74 0.61 -5.93 3.36
CA LEU A 74 1.79 -6.35 2.62
C LEU A 74 2.70 -5.15 2.41
N ASN A 75 4.00 -5.33 2.60
CA ASN A 75 4.96 -4.32 2.19
C ASN A 75 5.26 -4.44 0.69
N ILE A 76 5.23 -3.31 0.00
CA ILE A 76 5.79 -3.16 -1.34
C ILE A 76 6.96 -2.19 -1.23
N VAL A 77 8.14 -2.64 -1.63
CA VAL A 77 9.36 -1.85 -1.51
C VAL A 77 10.15 -1.90 -2.81
N THR A 78 10.54 -0.72 -3.30
CA THR A 78 11.56 -0.58 -4.34
C THR A 78 12.79 0.03 -3.69
N TYR A 79 13.92 -0.70 -3.73
CA TYR A 79 15.14 -0.28 -3.08
C TYR A 79 16.34 -0.49 -4.01
N PRO A 80 17.27 0.49 -4.12
CA PRO A 80 18.42 0.37 -5.00
C PRO A 80 19.29 -0.83 -4.61
N SER A 81 19.75 -1.57 -5.61
CA SER A 81 20.71 -2.67 -5.39
C SER A 81 22.07 -2.11 -4.96
N GLY A 82 22.62 -2.65 -3.89
CA GLY A 82 23.92 -2.24 -3.36
C GLY A 82 23.89 -1.14 -2.31
N ASP A 83 22.71 -0.59 -2.01
CA ASP A 83 22.54 0.34 -0.88
C ASP A 83 22.48 -0.40 0.47
N ASP A 84 22.54 0.39 1.53
CA ASP A 84 22.57 -0.10 2.90
C ASP A 84 21.25 -0.80 3.29
N TYR A 85 21.29 -2.10 3.42
CA TYR A 85 20.12 -2.91 3.85
C TYR A 85 19.71 -2.66 5.29
N ASP A 86 20.56 -2.06 6.14
CA ASP A 86 20.16 -1.67 7.49
C ASP A 86 19.15 -0.52 7.45
N LEU A 87 19.30 0.42 6.53
CA LEU A 87 18.30 1.46 6.28
C LEU A 87 16.96 0.88 5.85
N LEU A 88 16.97 -0.08 4.93
CA LEU A 88 15.76 -0.79 4.53
C LEU A 88 15.11 -1.50 5.71
N GLY A 89 15.90 -2.14 6.57
CA GLY A 89 15.44 -2.78 7.79
C GLY A 89 14.73 -1.80 8.74
N GLU A 90 15.25 -0.59 8.89
CA GLU A 90 14.61 0.47 9.68
C GLU A 90 13.27 0.91 9.10
N ILE A 91 13.19 1.11 7.77
CA ILE A 91 11.94 1.45 7.08
C ILE A 91 10.88 0.36 7.33
N LEU A 92 11.24 -0.89 7.12
CA LEU A 92 10.33 -2.02 7.32
C LEU A 92 9.86 -2.15 8.78
N ARG A 93 10.76 -1.92 9.76
CA ARG A 93 10.40 -1.90 11.19
C ARG A 93 9.43 -0.77 11.53
N GLY A 94 9.66 0.42 10.98
CA GLY A 94 8.75 1.55 11.15
C GLY A 94 7.36 1.25 10.61
N GLY A 95 7.25 0.71 9.41
CA GLY A 95 5.99 0.28 8.81
C GLY A 95 5.29 -0.79 9.65
N ALA A 96 6.03 -1.83 10.05
CA ALA A 96 5.50 -2.91 10.89
C ALA A 96 4.94 -2.40 12.21
N SER A 97 5.57 -1.39 12.83
CA SER A 97 5.09 -0.82 14.10
C SER A 97 3.68 -0.24 13.97
N LYS A 98 3.38 0.41 12.83
CA LYS A 98 2.06 1.00 12.58
C LYS A 98 1.00 -0.05 12.21
N VAL A 99 1.38 -1.08 11.47
CA VAL A 99 0.49 -2.21 11.20
C VAL A 99 0.10 -2.93 12.50
N HIS A 100 1.05 -3.16 13.40
CA HIS A 100 0.77 -3.76 14.72
C HIS A 100 -0.08 -2.84 15.61
N GLU A 101 0.17 -1.53 15.60
CA GLU A 101 -0.65 -0.54 16.31
C GLU A 101 -2.11 -0.56 15.85
N ALA A 102 -2.34 -0.80 14.55
CA ALA A 102 -3.68 -0.98 13.98
C ALA A 102 -4.34 -2.33 14.35
N GLY A 103 -3.64 -3.21 15.07
CA GLY A 103 -4.11 -4.55 15.42
C GLY A 103 -4.07 -5.56 14.26
N ALA A 104 -3.38 -5.22 13.17
CA ALA A 104 -3.33 -6.00 11.95
C ALA A 104 -2.06 -6.88 11.87
N SER A 105 -2.11 -7.87 10.99
CA SER A 105 -0.97 -8.75 10.71
C SER A 105 -0.20 -8.28 9.48
N LEU A 106 1.13 -8.21 9.60
CA LEU A 106 2.00 -8.06 8.45
C LEU A 106 2.19 -9.43 7.78
N SER A 107 1.64 -9.61 6.58
CA SER A 107 1.54 -10.93 5.94
C SER A 107 2.71 -11.27 5.03
N GLY A 108 3.53 -10.30 4.68
CA GLY A 108 4.69 -10.50 3.82
C GLY A 108 5.24 -9.20 3.23
N ASP A 109 6.27 -9.34 2.42
CA ASP A 109 6.87 -8.24 1.67
C ASP A 109 7.12 -8.62 0.21
N ILE A 110 6.90 -7.66 -0.68
CA ILE A 110 7.26 -7.73 -2.08
C ILE A 110 8.40 -6.75 -2.32
N ARG A 111 9.56 -7.25 -2.77
CA ARG A 111 10.74 -6.44 -3.01
C ARG A 111 11.02 -6.35 -4.51
N PHE A 112 11.14 -5.13 -4.99
CA PHE A 112 11.66 -4.87 -6.31
C PHE A 112 13.08 -4.27 -6.18
N MET A 113 14.07 -4.95 -6.73
CA MET A 113 15.40 -4.38 -6.86
C MET A 113 15.39 -3.46 -8.08
N MET A 114 15.51 -2.16 -7.86
CA MET A 114 15.70 -1.21 -8.95
C MET A 114 17.18 -1.16 -9.35
N ILE A 115 17.47 -1.45 -10.61
CA ILE A 115 18.72 -1.03 -11.24
C ILE A 115 18.70 0.50 -11.32
N PRO A 116 19.84 1.19 -11.05
CA PRO A 116 19.86 2.65 -11.05
C PRO A 116 19.26 3.25 -12.30
N LEU A 117 18.54 4.32 -12.14
CA LEU A 117 17.63 5.01 -13.08
C LEU A 117 18.29 5.62 -14.33
N SER A 118 19.46 5.16 -14.75
CA SER A 118 20.05 5.59 -16.03
C SER A 118 19.44 4.92 -17.27
N MET A 119 18.48 4.01 -17.11
CA MET A 119 17.85 3.27 -18.22
C MET A 119 16.38 2.91 -18.00
N VAL A 120 15.56 3.81 -17.52
CA VAL A 120 14.10 3.65 -17.69
C VAL A 120 13.65 4.56 -18.82
N TYR A 121 13.67 4.05 -20.04
CA TYR A 121 12.88 4.59 -21.15
C TYR A 121 11.50 3.96 -21.09
N LEU A 122 10.54 4.76 -20.73
CA LEU A 122 9.15 4.48 -21.06
C LEU A 122 8.89 4.91 -22.50
#